data_dfcdf11d4e07fe78c0bccd32cbe28fee
#
_entry.id   dfcdf11d4e07fe78c0bccd32cbe28fee
#
_cell.length_a   1.000
_cell.length_b   1.000
_cell.length_c   1.000
_cell.angle_alpha   90.00
_cell.angle_beta   90.00
_cell.angle_gamma   90.00
#
_symmetry.space_group_name_H-M   'P 1'
#
loop_
_entity.id
_entity.type
_entity.pdbx_description
1 polymer ?
#
loop_
_entity_poly.entity_id
_entity_poly.type
_entity_poly.pdbx_seq_one_letter_code
_entity_poly.pdbx_strand_id
1 'polypeptide(L)'
;ISEDGRVGIISREGASNRKNGLVILDVTDPFNVKITKMYDDDLTGGVHNVFIYQDHVYALSAGTRYDIINISDPANPFRVGSYELDTPGHSIHDVWVENGIAYSSNWADGVHIVDVGGAPQSEQSRDKKNFNPFLALAGKGSPGNPIKLASKSDPNGHNHATFPFVSQSSDKFYMINGDEWAKKIPGSQESIYQGGFHFIDFTDIDNPVETAIYQVPEVGSHNHWVEGDILYAGYYYGGIRVLDISG
;
A
#
# COMPACT_ATOMS: atom_id res chain seq x y z
N ILE A 1 2.78 -3.02 -12.55
CA ILE A 1 2.80 -2.50 -13.94
C ILE A 1 2.36 -1.06 -13.90
N SER A 2 3.03 -0.17 -14.71
CA SER A 2 2.64 1.22 -14.87
C SER A 2 1.23 1.34 -15.48
N GLU A 3 0.55 2.48 -15.25
CA GLU A 3 -0.79 2.74 -15.78
C GLU A 3 -0.88 2.62 -17.31
N ASP A 4 0.17 3.05 -18.00
CA ASP A 4 0.24 2.97 -19.47
C ASP A 4 0.59 1.57 -20.01
N GLY A 5 0.82 0.60 -19.12
CA GLY A 5 1.11 -0.79 -19.44
C GLY A 5 2.48 -1.04 -20.05
N ARG A 6 3.43 -0.10 -19.93
CA ARG A 6 4.74 -0.22 -20.60
C ARG A 6 5.86 -0.68 -19.68
N VAL A 7 5.80 -0.34 -18.40
CA VAL A 7 6.83 -0.65 -17.41
C VAL A 7 6.31 -1.67 -16.42
N GLY A 8 7.04 -2.75 -16.24
CA GLY A 8 6.82 -3.71 -15.16
C GLY A 8 7.94 -3.64 -14.13
N ILE A 9 7.61 -3.87 -12.85
CA ILE A 9 8.63 -3.97 -11.80
C ILE A 9 8.47 -5.31 -11.09
N ILE A 10 9.60 -5.97 -10.83
CA ILE A 10 9.71 -7.14 -9.95
C ILE A 10 10.60 -6.75 -8.78
N SER A 11 10.10 -6.90 -7.57
CA SER A 11 10.87 -6.75 -6.34
C SER A 11 11.74 -7.98 -6.07
N ARG A 12 12.87 -7.79 -5.39
CA ARG A 12 13.80 -8.84 -4.99
C ARG A 12 14.19 -8.64 -3.54
N GLU A 13 13.68 -9.50 -2.66
CA GLU A 13 13.91 -9.42 -1.23
C GLU A 13 14.99 -10.39 -0.76
N GLY A 14 14.91 -11.64 -1.16
CA GLY A 14 15.80 -12.71 -0.72
C GLY A 14 16.55 -13.39 -1.85
N ALA A 15 17.13 -12.63 -2.79
CA ALA A 15 17.82 -13.23 -3.92
C ALA A 15 19.02 -14.07 -3.48
N SER A 16 19.12 -15.31 -4.00
CA SER A 16 20.16 -16.28 -3.65
C SER A 16 21.58 -15.78 -3.94
N ASN A 17 21.74 -14.90 -4.92
CA ASN A 17 23.00 -14.25 -5.27
C ASN A 17 23.23 -12.94 -4.49
N ARG A 18 22.36 -12.62 -3.51
CA ARG A 18 22.35 -11.39 -2.71
C ARG A 18 22.26 -10.09 -3.52
N LYS A 19 21.79 -10.17 -4.76
CA LYS A 19 21.48 -9.01 -5.60
C LYS A 19 20.00 -8.68 -5.45
N ASN A 20 19.65 -8.14 -4.31
CA ASN A 20 18.31 -7.62 -4.04
C ASN A 20 18.06 -6.32 -4.83
N GLY A 21 16.89 -5.74 -4.70
CA GLY A 21 16.49 -4.51 -5.37
C GLY A 21 15.35 -4.72 -6.35
N LEU A 22 15.39 -4.03 -7.48
CA LEU A 22 14.32 -4.02 -8.49
C LEU A 22 14.81 -4.59 -9.82
N VAL A 23 13.92 -5.27 -10.53
CA VAL A 23 14.06 -5.56 -11.97
C VAL A 23 13.03 -4.72 -12.69
N ILE A 24 13.49 -3.79 -13.52
CA ILE A 24 12.66 -2.92 -14.35
C ILE A 24 12.53 -3.56 -15.72
N LEU A 25 11.30 -3.75 -16.15
CA LEU A 25 10.95 -4.46 -17.38
C LEU A 25 10.27 -3.53 -18.38
N ASP A 26 10.60 -3.70 -19.65
CA ASP A 26 9.76 -3.28 -20.76
C ASP A 26 8.72 -4.38 -21.00
N VAL A 27 7.45 -4.07 -20.77
CA VAL A 27 6.30 -4.96 -20.95
C VAL A 27 5.36 -4.47 -22.06
N THR A 28 5.83 -3.56 -22.91
CA THR A 28 5.07 -3.00 -24.04
C THR A 28 4.57 -4.11 -24.97
N ASP A 29 5.38 -5.14 -25.16
CA ASP A 29 4.96 -6.39 -25.80
C ASP A 29 4.94 -7.50 -24.74
N PRO A 30 3.75 -7.92 -24.25
CA PRO A 30 3.64 -8.91 -23.19
C PRO A 30 4.11 -10.31 -23.60
N PHE A 31 4.27 -10.56 -24.90
CA PHE A 31 4.82 -11.83 -25.42
C PHE A 31 6.36 -11.78 -25.59
N ASN A 32 6.99 -10.60 -25.40
CA ASN A 32 8.42 -10.40 -25.57
C ASN A 32 8.94 -9.41 -24.50
N VAL A 33 8.71 -9.73 -23.24
CA VAL A 33 9.14 -8.93 -22.09
C VAL A 33 10.67 -8.86 -22.02
N LYS A 34 11.22 -7.67 -21.80
CA LYS A 34 12.67 -7.43 -21.73
C LYS A 34 13.06 -6.77 -20.41
N ILE A 35 14.22 -7.16 -19.89
CA ILE A 35 14.83 -6.45 -18.77
C ILE A 35 15.44 -5.15 -19.30
N THR A 36 14.93 -4.03 -18.80
CA THR A 36 15.48 -2.70 -19.10
C THR A 36 16.62 -2.37 -18.15
N LYS A 37 16.44 -2.63 -16.85
CA LYS A 37 17.42 -2.32 -15.80
C LYS A 37 17.29 -3.25 -14.61
N MET A 38 18.41 -3.62 -14.02
CA MET A 38 18.50 -4.12 -12.64
C MET A 38 18.98 -2.96 -11.78
N TYR A 39 18.18 -2.56 -10.81
CA TYR A 39 18.45 -1.42 -9.94
C TYR A 39 18.55 -1.88 -8.50
N ASP A 40 19.70 -1.64 -7.85
CA ASP A 40 19.99 -2.08 -6.48
C ASP A 40 20.65 -0.98 -5.63
N ASP A 41 20.74 0.25 -6.13
CA ASP A 41 21.32 1.37 -5.40
C ASP A 41 20.55 1.62 -4.08
N ASP A 42 21.23 1.42 -2.95
CA ASP A 42 20.68 1.48 -1.59
C ASP A 42 19.49 0.52 -1.28
N LEU A 43 19.21 -0.44 -2.17
CA LEU A 43 18.14 -1.42 -2.02
C LEU A 43 18.64 -2.84 -1.69
N THR A 44 19.92 -2.99 -1.38
CA THR A 44 20.56 -4.31 -1.15
C THR A 44 20.07 -5.05 0.08
N GLY A 45 19.37 -4.37 1.00
CA GLY A 45 18.69 -4.98 2.15
C GLY A 45 17.48 -5.84 1.78
N GLY A 46 17.00 -5.73 0.56
CA GLY A 46 15.83 -6.42 0.05
C GLY A 46 14.64 -5.48 -0.16
N VAL A 47 13.82 -5.78 -1.16
CA VAL A 47 12.59 -5.05 -1.47
C VAL A 47 11.44 -6.03 -1.40
N HIS A 48 10.59 -5.88 -0.37
CA HIS A 48 9.47 -6.78 -0.10
C HIS A 48 8.34 -6.59 -1.10
N ASN A 49 7.88 -5.35 -1.26
CA ASN A 49 6.80 -4.99 -2.16
C ASN A 49 7.10 -3.69 -2.88
N VAL A 50 6.36 -3.42 -3.96
CA VAL A 50 6.50 -2.21 -4.77
C VAL A 50 5.15 -1.71 -5.24
N PHE A 51 4.99 -0.41 -5.31
CA PHE A 51 3.86 0.24 -5.96
C PHE A 51 4.38 1.21 -7.03
N ILE A 52 3.75 1.22 -8.21
CA ILE A 52 4.06 2.19 -9.27
C ILE A 52 2.94 3.24 -9.29
N TYR A 53 3.32 4.48 -9.15
CA TYR A 53 2.42 5.61 -9.32
C TYR A 53 3.07 6.66 -10.20
N GLN A 54 2.45 6.96 -11.33
CA GLN A 54 3.01 7.83 -12.37
C GLN A 54 4.45 7.38 -12.76
N ASP A 55 5.41 8.29 -12.73
CA ASP A 55 6.81 8.02 -13.08
C ASP A 55 7.66 7.59 -11.87
N HIS A 56 7.04 7.07 -10.80
CA HIS A 56 7.75 6.69 -9.58
C HIS A 56 7.40 5.27 -9.11
N VAL A 57 8.42 4.59 -8.59
CA VAL A 57 8.28 3.33 -7.85
C VAL A 57 8.46 3.61 -6.37
N TYR A 58 7.49 3.19 -5.57
CA TYR A 58 7.55 3.17 -4.11
C TYR A 58 7.99 1.77 -3.70
N ALA A 59 9.23 1.63 -3.27
CA ALA A 59 9.88 0.35 -3.01
C ALA A 59 10.12 0.15 -1.52
N LEU A 60 9.49 -0.86 -0.92
CA LEU A 60 9.66 -1.20 0.49
C LEU A 60 11.04 -1.78 0.73
N SER A 61 11.94 -0.98 1.28
CA SER A 61 13.36 -1.27 1.41
C SER A 61 13.72 -1.70 2.83
N ALA A 62 14.30 -2.89 2.96
CA ALA A 62 14.77 -3.46 4.22
C ALA A 62 13.71 -3.48 5.35
N GLY A 63 12.42 -3.38 5.00
CA GLY A 63 11.28 -3.42 5.93
C GLY A 63 11.09 -2.19 6.81
N THR A 64 11.93 -1.14 6.73
CA THR A 64 11.85 0.02 7.63
C THR A 64 11.44 1.31 6.95
N ARG A 65 11.47 1.34 5.62
CA ARG A 65 11.13 2.52 4.81
C ARG A 65 10.62 2.10 3.44
N TYR A 66 9.99 3.02 2.75
CA TYR A 66 9.92 2.92 1.30
C TYR A 66 10.77 4.00 0.64
N ASP A 67 11.58 3.58 -0.33
CA ASP A 67 12.35 4.46 -1.19
C ASP A 67 11.50 4.83 -2.41
N ILE A 68 11.60 6.08 -2.85
CA ILE A 68 10.87 6.60 -4.01
C ILE A 68 11.87 6.77 -5.14
N ILE A 69 11.71 5.97 -6.19
CA ILE A 69 12.60 5.87 -7.33
C ILE A 69 11.91 6.47 -8.56
N ASN A 70 12.51 7.49 -9.16
CA ASN A 70 12.05 8.03 -10.43
C ASN A 70 12.41 7.06 -11.56
N ILE A 71 11.43 6.74 -12.39
CA ILE A 71 11.52 5.84 -13.55
C ILE A 71 11.01 6.49 -14.84
N SER A 72 10.99 7.83 -14.90
CA SER A 72 10.64 8.55 -16.14
C SER A 72 11.52 8.17 -17.32
N ASP A 73 12.78 7.80 -17.04
CA ASP A 73 13.63 7.01 -17.91
C ASP A 73 13.92 5.66 -17.24
N PRO A 74 13.22 4.58 -17.62
CA PRO A 74 13.39 3.28 -17.00
C PRO A 74 14.79 2.65 -17.16
N ALA A 75 15.60 3.15 -18.08
CA ALA A 75 16.98 2.71 -18.27
C ALA A 75 17.95 3.40 -17.29
N ASN A 76 17.60 4.57 -16.77
CA ASN A 76 18.38 5.40 -15.84
C ASN A 76 17.56 5.79 -14.60
N PRO A 77 17.05 4.83 -13.82
CA PRO A 77 16.30 5.13 -12.60
C PRO A 77 17.22 5.73 -11.54
N PHE A 78 16.64 6.57 -10.66
CA PHE A 78 17.36 7.15 -9.53
C PHE A 78 16.41 7.43 -8.35
N ARG A 79 16.94 7.33 -7.12
CA ARG A 79 16.17 7.65 -5.92
C ARG A 79 15.98 9.15 -5.80
N VAL A 80 14.74 9.59 -5.54
CA VAL A 80 14.39 11.01 -5.33
C VAL A 80 14.08 11.30 -3.88
N GLY A 81 13.62 10.31 -3.09
CA GLY A 81 13.26 10.48 -1.69
C GLY A 81 13.03 9.16 -0.99
N SER A 82 12.67 9.23 0.27
CA SER A 82 12.24 8.09 1.08
C SER A 82 11.33 8.55 2.20
N TYR A 83 10.53 7.62 2.72
CA TYR A 83 9.72 7.82 3.90
C TYR A 83 10.02 6.73 4.93
N GLU A 84 10.24 7.14 6.17
CA GLU A 84 10.43 6.27 7.33
C GLU A 84 9.40 6.60 8.40
N LEU A 85 9.11 5.64 9.29
CA LEU A 85 8.23 5.88 10.43
C LEU A 85 8.92 6.78 11.46
N ASP A 86 8.10 7.49 12.26
CA ASP A 86 8.61 8.36 13.35
C ASP A 86 9.34 7.57 14.44
N THR A 87 9.01 6.28 14.60
CA THR A 87 9.64 5.38 15.57
C THR A 87 10.76 4.59 14.90
N PRO A 88 12.02 4.86 15.23
CA PRO A 88 13.14 4.16 14.61
C PRO A 88 13.07 2.63 14.77
N GLY A 89 13.30 1.90 13.68
CA GLY A 89 13.32 0.44 13.67
C GLY A 89 11.93 -0.22 13.55
N HIS A 90 10.86 0.57 13.53
CA HIS A 90 9.54 0.06 13.20
C HIS A 90 9.41 -0.21 11.70
N SER A 91 8.53 -1.15 11.34
CA SER A 91 8.48 -1.70 10.00
C SER A 91 7.31 -1.14 9.19
N ILE A 92 7.58 -0.84 7.92
CA ILE A 92 6.58 -0.59 6.87
C ILE A 92 6.44 -1.88 6.07
N HIS A 93 5.21 -2.37 5.88
CA HIS A 93 4.95 -3.64 5.19
C HIS A 93 4.43 -3.45 3.78
N ASP A 94 3.51 -2.50 3.57
CA ASP A 94 2.92 -2.25 2.26
C ASP A 94 2.70 -0.75 2.02
N VAL A 95 2.53 -0.35 0.77
CA VAL A 95 2.19 1.01 0.39
C VAL A 95 1.28 1.02 -0.84
N TRP A 96 0.17 1.72 -0.74
CA TRP A 96 -0.74 2.07 -1.82
C TRP A 96 -0.60 3.56 -2.13
N VAL A 97 -0.60 3.94 -3.40
CA VAL A 97 -0.52 5.36 -3.79
C VAL A 97 -1.58 5.70 -4.80
N GLU A 98 -2.38 6.72 -4.51
CA GLU A 98 -3.33 7.30 -5.45
C GLU A 98 -3.49 8.80 -5.21
N ASN A 99 -3.77 9.55 -6.26
CA ASN A 99 -3.97 11.00 -6.19
C ASN A 99 -2.82 11.76 -5.49
N GLY A 100 -1.59 11.20 -5.51
CA GLY A 100 -0.42 11.76 -4.83
C GLY A 100 -0.44 11.63 -3.31
N ILE A 101 -1.28 10.75 -2.78
CA ILE A 101 -1.31 10.35 -1.36
C ILE A 101 -0.85 8.89 -1.26
N ALA A 102 0.14 8.63 -0.43
CA ALA A 102 0.58 7.29 -0.08
C ALA A 102 -0.06 6.84 1.23
N TYR A 103 -0.56 5.62 1.25
CA TYR A 103 -1.13 4.94 2.41
C TYR A 103 -0.21 3.77 2.73
N SER A 104 0.62 3.93 3.76
CA SER A 104 1.54 2.86 4.16
C SER A 104 0.97 2.04 5.31
N SER A 105 1.07 0.73 5.19
CA SER A 105 0.66 -0.24 6.20
C SER A 105 1.87 -0.62 7.03
N ASN A 106 1.79 -0.42 8.36
CA ASN A 106 2.97 -0.35 9.20
C ASN A 106 2.85 -1.26 10.43
N TRP A 107 2.25 -2.42 10.29
CA TRP A 107 2.06 -3.37 11.40
C TRP A 107 1.42 -2.71 12.62
N ALA A 108 2.14 -2.65 13.74
CA ALA A 108 1.67 -2.09 14.99
C ALA A 108 1.42 -0.58 14.95
N ASP A 109 2.06 0.14 14.02
CA ASP A 109 1.87 1.58 13.86
C ASP A 109 0.61 1.91 13.02
N GLY A 110 -0.05 0.88 12.47
CA GLY A 110 -1.25 1.05 11.66
C GLY A 110 -0.97 1.70 10.31
N VAL A 111 -1.83 2.60 9.86
CA VAL A 111 -1.69 3.29 8.58
C VAL A 111 -1.09 4.69 8.76
N HIS A 112 -0.12 5.06 7.92
CA HIS A 112 0.31 6.45 7.74
C HIS A 112 -0.18 6.96 6.38
N ILE A 113 -0.74 8.16 6.39
CA ILE A 113 -1.22 8.88 5.21
C ILE A 113 -0.21 9.98 4.91
N VAL A 114 0.42 9.90 3.74
CA VAL A 114 1.60 10.71 3.40
C VAL A 114 1.36 11.43 2.08
N ASP A 115 1.54 12.76 2.08
CA ASP A 115 1.55 13.58 0.85
C ASP A 115 2.87 13.33 0.10
N VAL A 116 2.76 12.78 -1.09
CA VAL A 116 3.87 12.49 -2.01
C VAL A 116 3.73 13.25 -3.34
N GLY A 117 2.93 14.31 -3.34
CA GLY A 117 2.64 15.16 -4.50
C GLY A 117 1.15 15.31 -4.79
N GLY A 118 0.31 15.15 -3.76
CA GLY A 118 -1.13 15.38 -3.86
C GLY A 118 -1.45 16.83 -4.21
N ALA A 119 -2.32 17.04 -5.20
CA ALA A 119 -2.84 18.37 -5.50
C ALA A 119 -3.93 18.75 -4.50
N PRO A 120 -3.87 19.93 -3.85
CA PRO A 120 -4.92 20.37 -2.94
C PRO A 120 -6.27 20.40 -3.62
N GLN A 121 -7.25 19.71 -3.07
CA GLN A 121 -8.65 19.84 -3.51
C GLN A 121 -9.37 20.87 -2.66
N SER A 122 -10.00 21.85 -3.29
CA SER A 122 -10.94 22.72 -2.58
C SER A 122 -12.20 21.92 -2.21
N GLU A 123 -12.84 22.25 -1.09
CA GLU A 123 -14.11 21.62 -0.67
C GLU A 123 -15.22 21.70 -1.74
N GLN A 124 -15.10 22.63 -2.68
CA GLN A 124 -16.06 22.84 -3.77
C GLN A 124 -15.83 21.91 -4.97
N SER A 125 -14.68 21.25 -5.08
CA SER A 125 -14.38 20.30 -6.17
C SER A 125 -14.67 18.86 -5.77
N ARG A 126 -15.66 18.62 -4.91
CA ARG A 126 -16.11 17.28 -4.52
C ARG A 126 -16.83 16.60 -5.70
N ASP A 127 -16.05 16.13 -6.67
CA ASP A 127 -16.50 15.03 -7.50
C ASP A 127 -16.64 13.82 -6.58
N LYS A 128 -17.91 13.41 -6.34
CA LYS A 128 -18.23 12.34 -5.39
C LYS A 128 -17.49 11.03 -5.64
N LYS A 129 -17.09 10.76 -6.88
CA LYS A 129 -16.34 9.55 -7.25
C LYS A 129 -14.86 9.58 -6.89
N ASN A 130 -14.29 10.78 -6.75
CA ASN A 130 -12.86 10.98 -6.49
C ASN A 130 -12.63 11.75 -5.18
N PHE A 131 -13.62 11.75 -4.29
CA PHE A 131 -13.50 12.41 -3.01
C PHE A 131 -12.41 11.75 -2.16
N ASN A 132 -11.43 12.54 -1.76
CA ASN A 132 -10.37 12.13 -0.85
C ASN A 132 -10.16 13.25 0.18
N PRO A 133 -10.58 13.08 1.44
CA PRO A 133 -10.52 14.15 2.43
C PRO A 133 -9.09 14.58 2.76
N PHE A 134 -8.10 13.69 2.59
CA PHE A 134 -6.69 14.01 2.85
C PHE A 134 -6.10 14.99 1.83
N LEU A 135 -6.69 15.13 0.65
CA LEU A 135 -6.26 16.14 -0.32
C LEU A 135 -6.48 17.58 0.16
N ALA A 136 -7.36 17.80 1.14
CA ALA A 136 -7.48 19.11 1.78
C ALA A 136 -6.22 19.50 2.58
N LEU A 137 -5.44 18.52 3.03
CA LEU A 137 -4.19 18.71 3.78
C LEU A 137 -2.94 18.65 2.90
N ALA A 138 -3.07 18.18 1.66
CA ALA A 138 -1.97 17.96 0.71
C ALA A 138 -1.44 19.26 0.09
N GLY A 139 -0.43 19.15 -0.77
CA GLY A 139 0.13 20.24 -1.58
C GLY A 139 1.46 20.79 -1.08
N LYS A 140 2.05 20.18 -0.05
CA LYS A 140 3.39 20.52 0.44
C LYS A 140 4.38 19.39 0.25
N GLY A 141 3.88 18.16 0.11
CA GLY A 141 4.68 16.98 -0.15
C GLY A 141 5.07 16.84 -1.62
N SER A 142 6.03 15.99 -1.87
CA SER A 142 6.47 15.57 -3.20
C SER A 142 7.17 14.22 -3.11
N PRO A 143 7.44 13.53 -4.22
CA PRO A 143 8.24 12.31 -4.20
C PRO A 143 9.63 12.50 -3.57
N GLY A 144 10.23 13.70 -3.73
CA GLY A 144 11.52 14.05 -3.12
C GLY A 144 11.45 14.54 -1.67
N ASN A 145 10.24 14.83 -1.17
CA ASN A 145 10.02 15.31 0.19
C ASN A 145 8.63 14.85 0.68
N PRO A 146 8.45 13.56 1.01
CA PRO A 146 7.20 13.04 1.54
C PRO A 146 6.83 13.72 2.89
N ILE A 147 5.55 14.07 3.07
CA ILE A 147 5.07 14.72 4.31
C ILE A 147 3.91 13.91 4.89
N LYS A 148 4.06 13.44 6.12
CA LYS A 148 2.98 12.78 6.84
C LYS A 148 1.84 13.77 7.11
N LEU A 149 0.63 13.43 6.69
CA LEU A 149 -0.60 14.19 6.92
C LEU A 149 -1.34 13.70 8.15
N ALA A 150 -1.45 12.38 8.29
CA ALA A 150 -2.18 11.73 9.37
C ALA A 150 -1.64 10.32 9.63
N SER A 151 -2.08 9.73 10.72
CA SER A 151 -1.89 8.30 11.01
C SER A 151 -3.06 7.77 11.82
N LYS A 152 -3.36 6.49 11.67
CA LYS A 152 -4.37 5.78 12.44
C LYS A 152 -3.79 4.45 12.89
N SER A 153 -3.72 4.24 14.21
CA SER A 153 -3.30 2.96 14.78
C SER A 153 -4.26 1.85 14.38
N ASP A 154 -3.73 0.69 14.13
CA ASP A 154 -4.50 -0.52 13.92
C ASP A 154 -4.97 -1.07 15.28
N PRO A 155 -6.25 -1.43 15.44
CA PRO A 155 -6.77 -1.95 16.70
C PRO A 155 -6.07 -3.23 17.17
N ASN A 156 -5.63 -4.08 16.24
CA ASN A 156 -4.99 -5.36 16.52
C ASN A 156 -3.46 -5.29 16.45
N GLY A 157 -2.91 -4.21 15.90
CA GLY A 157 -1.46 -4.01 15.74
C GLY A 157 -0.81 -4.88 14.67
N HIS A 158 -1.57 -5.31 13.65
CA HIS A 158 -1.12 -6.22 12.59
C HIS A 158 -1.48 -5.73 11.18
N ASN A 159 -1.52 -4.41 10.97
CA ASN A 159 -1.85 -3.80 9.69
C ASN A 159 -0.89 -4.25 8.58
N HIS A 160 -1.40 -5.05 7.66
CA HIS A 160 -0.65 -5.64 6.55
C HIS A 160 -0.81 -4.84 5.25
N ALA A 161 -2.04 -4.53 4.89
CA ALA A 161 -2.38 -3.80 3.67
C ALA A 161 -3.52 -2.82 3.93
N THR A 162 -3.48 -1.66 3.26
CA THR A 162 -4.52 -0.62 3.37
C THR A 162 -4.98 -0.22 1.98
N PHE A 163 -6.29 -0.18 1.76
CA PHE A 163 -6.90 0.25 0.52
C PHE A 163 -7.91 1.37 0.76
N PRO A 164 -7.67 2.59 0.24
CA PRO A 164 -8.62 3.69 0.28
C PRO A 164 -9.66 3.56 -0.84
N PHE A 165 -10.92 3.92 -0.59
CA PHE A 165 -11.94 4.01 -1.64
C PHE A 165 -13.09 4.93 -1.24
N VAL A 166 -13.83 5.39 -2.25
CA VAL A 166 -15.11 6.07 -2.05
C VAL A 166 -16.23 5.06 -2.32
N SER A 167 -17.06 4.80 -1.31
CA SER A 167 -18.23 3.96 -1.50
C SER A 167 -19.22 4.61 -2.46
N GLN A 168 -19.64 3.86 -3.47
CA GLN A 168 -20.61 4.34 -4.47
C GLN A 168 -22.04 4.38 -3.91
N SER A 169 -22.32 3.58 -2.90
CA SER A 169 -23.64 3.51 -2.26
C SER A 169 -23.86 4.59 -1.21
N SER A 170 -22.80 5.03 -0.52
CA SER A 170 -22.91 5.99 0.59
C SER A 170 -22.22 7.34 0.35
N ASP A 171 -21.48 7.50 -0.74
CA ASP A 171 -20.64 8.67 -1.04
C ASP A 171 -19.61 8.99 0.09
N LYS A 172 -19.23 8.00 0.90
CA LYS A 172 -18.29 8.13 2.00
C LYS A 172 -16.90 7.64 1.61
N PHE A 173 -15.89 8.23 2.23
CA PHE A 173 -14.51 7.79 2.06
C PHE A 173 -14.12 6.78 3.14
N TYR A 174 -13.74 5.61 2.70
CA TYR A 174 -13.30 4.52 3.58
C TYR A 174 -11.84 4.14 3.33
N MET A 175 -11.22 3.62 4.37
CA MET A 175 -10.03 2.78 4.24
C MET A 175 -10.36 1.39 4.77
N ILE A 176 -9.96 0.37 4.02
CA ILE A 176 -9.99 -1.01 4.50
C ILE A 176 -8.58 -1.36 4.93
N ASN A 177 -8.41 -1.64 6.22
CA ASN A 177 -7.17 -2.14 6.79
C ASN A 177 -7.26 -3.65 6.93
N GLY A 178 -6.38 -4.36 6.24
CA GLY A 178 -6.25 -5.81 6.38
C GLY A 178 -5.20 -6.17 7.43
N ASP A 179 -5.56 -7.03 8.36
CA ASP A 179 -4.65 -7.58 9.36
C ASP A 179 -4.05 -8.90 8.89
N GLU A 180 -2.78 -9.10 9.14
CA GLU A 180 -2.13 -10.40 9.00
C GLU A 180 -1.40 -10.76 10.29
N TRP A 181 -1.80 -11.85 10.92
CA TRP A 181 -1.06 -12.38 12.05
C TRP A 181 -1.21 -13.89 12.17
N ALA A 182 -0.26 -14.49 12.87
CA ALA A 182 -0.25 -15.92 13.09
C ALA A 182 -0.06 -16.23 14.59
N LYS A 183 -1.00 -16.98 15.14
CA LYS A 183 -0.92 -17.47 16.51
C LYS A 183 -0.24 -18.84 16.53
N LYS A 184 0.85 -18.97 17.27
CA LYS A 184 1.48 -20.28 17.47
C LYS A 184 0.58 -21.21 18.28
N ILE A 185 0.47 -22.45 17.83
CA ILE A 185 -0.21 -23.51 18.58
C ILE A 185 0.73 -23.95 19.72
N PRO A 186 0.30 -23.87 21.00
CA PRO A 186 1.12 -24.32 22.11
C PRO A 186 1.59 -25.77 21.95
N GLY A 187 2.89 -25.99 22.02
CA GLY A 187 3.49 -27.33 21.88
C GLY A 187 3.66 -27.83 20.44
N SER A 188 3.37 -27.01 19.44
CA SER A 188 3.56 -27.33 18.02
C SER A 188 4.51 -26.33 17.34
N GLN A 189 5.05 -26.72 16.17
CA GLN A 189 5.74 -25.80 15.27
C GLN A 189 4.77 -25.10 14.31
N GLU A 190 3.51 -25.48 14.34
CA GLU A 190 2.47 -24.92 13.46
C GLU A 190 1.89 -23.61 14.01
N SER A 191 1.39 -22.81 13.12
CA SER A 191 0.69 -21.54 13.43
C SER A 191 -0.69 -21.55 12.78
N ILE A 192 -1.67 -20.99 13.47
CA ILE A 192 -2.98 -20.68 12.90
C ILE A 192 -2.91 -19.24 12.45
N TYR A 193 -3.10 -19.03 11.15
CA TYR A 193 -3.23 -17.69 10.60
C TYR A 193 -4.59 -17.09 11.00
N GLN A 194 -4.57 -15.82 11.30
CA GLN A 194 -5.74 -15.04 11.66
C GLN A 194 -5.63 -13.68 11.01
N GLY A 195 -6.69 -12.91 11.09
CA GLY A 195 -6.79 -11.57 10.55
C GLY A 195 -8.14 -11.30 9.94
N GLY A 196 -8.39 -10.06 9.62
CA GLY A 196 -9.64 -9.60 9.06
C GLY A 196 -9.46 -8.30 8.32
N PHE A 197 -10.54 -7.77 7.81
CA PHE A 197 -10.60 -6.47 7.17
C PHE A 197 -11.44 -5.53 8.01
N HIS A 198 -10.83 -4.43 8.44
CA HIS A 198 -11.43 -3.36 9.21
C HIS A 198 -11.88 -2.25 8.27
N PHE A 199 -13.15 -1.92 8.27
CA PHE A 199 -13.74 -0.87 7.44
C PHE A 199 -13.83 0.41 8.27
N ILE A 200 -13.01 1.39 7.93
CA ILE A 200 -12.90 2.63 8.69
C ILE A 200 -13.39 3.79 7.82
N ASP A 201 -14.45 4.46 8.27
CA ASP A 201 -14.98 5.69 7.66
C ASP A 201 -14.07 6.86 8.03
N PHE A 202 -13.42 7.45 7.04
CA PHE A 202 -12.56 8.63 7.13
C PHE A 202 -13.17 9.86 6.47
N THR A 203 -14.47 9.87 6.21
CA THR A 203 -15.16 11.04 5.65
C THR A 203 -14.92 12.29 6.53
N ASP A 204 -14.88 12.11 7.85
CA ASP A 204 -14.36 13.07 8.83
C ASP A 204 -12.99 12.57 9.31
N ILE A 205 -11.91 13.19 8.84
CA ILE A 205 -10.54 12.78 9.15
C ILE A 205 -10.14 13.01 10.61
N ASP A 206 -10.82 13.92 11.30
CA ASP A 206 -10.58 14.21 12.71
C ASP A 206 -11.25 13.18 13.64
N ASN A 207 -12.29 12.51 13.14
CA ASN A 207 -13.08 11.52 13.88
C ASN A 207 -13.31 10.24 13.07
N PRO A 208 -12.28 9.49 12.69
CA PRO A 208 -12.43 8.26 11.93
C PRO A 208 -13.12 7.17 12.75
N VAL A 209 -14.10 6.49 12.17
CA VAL A 209 -14.94 5.49 12.84
C VAL A 209 -14.82 4.13 12.15
N GLU A 210 -14.46 3.11 12.92
CA GLU A 210 -14.59 1.73 12.44
C GLU A 210 -16.07 1.34 12.37
N THR A 211 -16.54 0.99 11.19
CA THR A 211 -17.96 0.72 10.92
C THR A 211 -18.28 -0.76 10.82
N ALA A 212 -17.31 -1.57 10.41
CA ALA A 212 -17.47 -3.02 10.26
C ALA A 212 -16.12 -3.74 10.32
N ILE A 213 -16.18 -5.03 10.64
CA ILE A 213 -15.06 -5.97 10.51
C ILE A 213 -15.57 -7.20 9.77
N TYR A 214 -14.82 -7.65 8.75
CA TYR A 214 -15.05 -8.95 8.13
C TYR A 214 -13.88 -9.89 8.44
N GLN A 215 -14.19 -11.02 9.06
CA GLN A 215 -13.20 -12.02 9.44
C GLN A 215 -13.68 -13.43 9.11
N VAL A 216 -12.79 -14.26 8.60
CA VAL A 216 -13.01 -15.68 8.44
C VAL A 216 -12.25 -16.42 9.54
N PRO A 217 -12.90 -17.19 10.40
CA PRO A 217 -12.25 -17.89 11.50
C PRO A 217 -11.13 -18.84 11.01
N GLU A 218 -10.01 -18.85 11.72
CA GLU A 218 -8.87 -19.76 11.52
C GLU A 218 -8.14 -19.60 10.17
N VAL A 219 -8.41 -18.52 9.42
CA VAL A 219 -7.67 -18.18 8.20
C VAL A 219 -7.21 -16.72 8.25
N GLY A 220 -5.97 -16.47 7.87
CA GLY A 220 -5.40 -15.13 7.82
C GLY A 220 -5.82 -14.37 6.56
N SER A 221 -6.18 -13.11 6.70
CA SER A 221 -6.32 -12.19 5.59
C SER A 221 -4.95 -11.79 5.03
N HIS A 222 -4.93 -11.35 3.79
CA HIS A 222 -3.75 -10.87 3.09
C HIS A 222 -4.12 -9.65 2.24
N ASN A 223 -3.60 -9.53 1.03
CA ASN A 223 -3.90 -8.40 0.16
C ASN A 223 -5.36 -8.36 -0.29
N HIS A 224 -5.85 -7.18 -0.57
CA HIS A 224 -7.20 -6.94 -1.01
C HIS A 224 -7.26 -5.80 -2.04
N TRP A 225 -8.38 -5.74 -2.74
CA TRP A 225 -8.68 -4.74 -3.77
C TRP A 225 -10.16 -4.41 -3.73
N VAL A 226 -10.51 -3.15 -3.98
CA VAL A 226 -11.90 -2.72 -4.12
C VAL A 226 -12.14 -2.21 -5.54
N GLU A 227 -13.22 -2.67 -6.14
CA GLU A 227 -13.73 -2.16 -7.40
C GLU A 227 -15.21 -1.80 -7.23
N GLY A 228 -15.53 -0.50 -7.28
CA GLY A 228 -16.84 -0.03 -6.86
C GLY A 228 -17.09 -0.33 -5.37
N ASP A 229 -18.22 -0.97 -5.06
CA ASP A 229 -18.52 -1.48 -3.72
C ASP A 229 -18.35 -3.02 -3.63
N ILE A 230 -17.39 -3.57 -4.37
CA ILE A 230 -17.02 -4.99 -4.31
C ILE A 230 -15.59 -5.13 -3.81
N LEU A 231 -15.43 -5.83 -2.69
CA LEU A 231 -14.12 -6.19 -2.13
C LEU A 231 -13.68 -7.55 -2.63
N TYR A 232 -12.48 -7.63 -3.17
CA TYR A 232 -11.77 -8.86 -3.50
C TYR A 232 -10.66 -9.07 -2.47
N ALA A 233 -10.74 -10.14 -1.71
CA ALA A 233 -9.88 -10.39 -0.56
C ALA A 233 -9.16 -11.73 -0.68
N GLY A 234 -7.85 -11.73 -0.54
CA GLY A 234 -7.03 -12.93 -0.44
C GLY A 234 -6.95 -13.43 1.01
N TYR A 235 -7.03 -14.74 1.18
CA TYR A 235 -6.88 -15.40 2.47
C TYR A 235 -5.92 -16.58 2.39
N TYR A 236 -5.04 -16.71 3.38
CA TYR A 236 -4.25 -17.93 3.58
C TYR A 236 -5.17 -19.12 3.81
N TYR A 237 -5.01 -20.17 3.02
CA TYR A 237 -5.86 -21.39 3.03
C TYR A 237 -7.35 -21.14 2.79
N GLY A 238 -7.81 -19.88 2.78
CA GLY A 238 -9.22 -19.51 2.56
C GLY A 238 -9.56 -19.18 1.10
N GLY A 239 -8.54 -19.10 0.22
CA GLY A 239 -8.69 -18.73 -1.17
C GLY A 239 -9.03 -17.25 -1.35
N ILE A 240 -9.78 -16.94 -2.41
CA ILE A 240 -10.28 -15.59 -2.69
C ILE A 240 -11.72 -15.47 -2.20
N ARG A 241 -12.02 -14.38 -1.54
CA ARG A 241 -13.38 -13.97 -1.14
C ARG A 241 -13.78 -12.73 -1.92
N VAL A 242 -15.03 -12.71 -2.35
CA VAL A 242 -15.65 -11.57 -3.04
C VAL A 242 -16.85 -11.15 -2.21
N LEU A 243 -16.86 -9.89 -1.79
CA LEU A 243 -17.85 -9.36 -0.87
C LEU A 243 -18.51 -8.13 -1.46
N ASP A 244 -19.84 -8.08 -1.39
CA ASP A 244 -20.58 -6.84 -1.58
C ASP A 244 -20.47 -6.03 -0.30
N ILE A 245 -19.90 -4.84 -0.41
CA ILE A 245 -19.66 -3.90 0.70
C ILE A 245 -20.51 -2.63 0.55
N SER A 246 -21.55 -2.69 -0.30
CA SER A 246 -22.57 -1.64 -0.41
C SER A 246 -23.46 -1.66 0.84
N GLY A 247 -23.61 -0.54 1.55
CA GLY A 247 -24.49 -0.48 2.73
C GLY A 247 -24.24 0.72 3.60
#